data_675e06b80c7e52c1c9676b3b97f41a47
#
_entry.id   675e06b80c7e52c1c9676b3b97f41a47
#
_cell.length_a   1.000
_cell.length_b   1.000
_cell.length_c   1.000
_cell.angle_alpha   90.00
_cell.angle_beta   90.00
_cell.angle_gamma   90.00
#
_symmetry.space_group_name_H-M   'P 1'
#
loop_
_entity.id
_entity.type
_entity.pdbx_description
1 polymer ?
#
loop_
_entity_poly.entity_id
_entity_poly.type
_entity_poly.pdbx_seq_one_letter_code
_entity_poly.pdbx_strand_id
1 'polypeptide(L)'
;MDFIERIFTDFSEIHGDRAYGDDEAVACGMARLDGQEVLVIGNRKGGSTKDRVRRNFGMPHPEGYRKALRCMKIAEKFGRPVISFIDLPGAYPGLGAEERGQAEAIARNLLEMSRLRVPTISVITGEGGSGGALALAVSDRVLLLENAVYFVITPEGCAAIRWNDPTKKQVAADAMRISAAEVASLGCVDDIVTEPPGGTHTDHAAGAGFLGVKLKEHLAELQAMPMNRLVTERQKKFRNIAQFYTEV
;
A
#
# COMPACT_ATOMS: atom_id res chain seq x y z
N MET A 1 -0.38 -11.96 -5.40
CA MET A 1 -0.96 -12.27 -6.75
C MET A 1 -2.42 -12.65 -6.66
N ASP A 2 -2.86 -13.37 -5.64
CA ASP A 2 -4.24 -13.91 -5.55
C ASP A 2 -5.34 -12.87 -5.77
N PHE A 3 -5.24 -11.68 -5.19
CA PHE A 3 -6.18 -10.60 -5.46
C PHE A 3 -6.11 -10.10 -6.90
N ILE A 4 -4.90 -9.95 -7.47
CA ILE A 4 -4.73 -9.44 -8.83
C ILE A 4 -5.38 -10.39 -9.84
N GLU A 5 -5.11 -11.69 -9.71
CA GLU A 5 -5.62 -12.73 -10.63
C GLU A 5 -7.14 -12.94 -10.53
N ARG A 6 -7.75 -12.60 -9.37
CA ARG A 6 -9.21 -12.81 -9.15
C ARG A 6 -10.04 -11.56 -9.43
N ILE A 7 -9.47 -10.38 -9.24
CA ILE A 7 -10.20 -9.10 -9.39
C ILE A 7 -10.04 -8.53 -10.80
N PHE A 8 -8.86 -8.73 -11.42
CA PHE A 8 -8.52 -8.10 -12.69
C PHE A 8 -8.38 -9.13 -13.81
N THR A 9 -8.59 -8.66 -15.04
CA THR A 9 -8.28 -9.40 -16.28
C THR A 9 -7.10 -8.76 -17.00
N ASP A 10 -6.51 -9.49 -17.95
CA ASP A 10 -5.48 -9.02 -18.87
C ASP A 10 -4.25 -8.40 -18.16
N PHE A 11 -3.86 -8.93 -17.00
CA PHE A 11 -2.69 -8.44 -16.28
C PHE A 11 -1.42 -8.69 -17.08
N SER A 12 -0.75 -7.60 -17.49
CA SER A 12 0.52 -7.61 -18.22
C SER A 12 1.59 -6.95 -17.37
N GLU A 13 2.51 -7.77 -16.84
CA GLU A 13 3.54 -7.30 -15.91
C GLU A 13 4.62 -6.47 -16.59
N ILE A 14 5.06 -5.42 -15.92
CA ILE A 14 6.12 -4.50 -16.34
C ILE A 14 7.29 -4.65 -15.38
N HIS A 15 8.48 -4.91 -15.91
CA HIS A 15 9.70 -5.19 -15.16
C HIS A 15 10.72 -4.06 -15.19
N GLY A 16 11.53 -3.98 -14.14
CA GLY A 16 12.69 -3.12 -14.03
C GLY A 16 12.41 -1.64 -13.80
N ASP A 17 13.31 -0.99 -13.07
CA ASP A 17 13.22 0.44 -12.71
C ASP A 17 13.80 1.38 -13.76
N ARG A 18 14.51 0.85 -14.77
CA ARG A 18 15.27 1.59 -15.79
C ARG A 18 16.46 2.39 -15.24
N ALA A 19 16.94 2.04 -14.06
CA ALA A 19 18.10 2.65 -13.42
C ALA A 19 19.14 1.61 -12.98
N TYR A 20 18.71 0.63 -12.18
CA TYR A 20 19.60 -0.38 -11.62
C TYR A 20 19.15 -1.81 -11.96
N GLY A 21 17.88 -2.16 -11.71
CA GLY A 21 17.44 -3.53 -11.90
C GLY A 21 15.94 -3.72 -11.74
N ASP A 22 15.54 -4.97 -11.53
CA ASP A 22 14.19 -5.33 -11.16
C ASP A 22 14.11 -5.75 -9.70
N ASP A 23 12.94 -5.62 -9.09
CA ASP A 23 12.64 -6.12 -7.76
C ASP A 23 11.39 -7.00 -7.80
N GLU A 24 11.57 -8.30 -7.57
CA GLU A 24 10.49 -9.27 -7.57
C GLU A 24 9.53 -9.15 -6.36
N ALA A 25 9.90 -8.36 -5.34
CA ALA A 25 9.02 -8.07 -4.21
C ALA A 25 7.84 -7.14 -4.59
N VAL A 26 7.94 -6.46 -5.75
CA VAL A 26 6.89 -5.58 -6.26
C VAL A 26 6.48 -6.01 -7.66
N ALA A 27 5.21 -6.37 -7.85
CA ALA A 27 4.60 -6.53 -9.16
C ALA A 27 4.02 -5.19 -9.61
N CYS A 28 4.23 -4.83 -10.87
CA CYS A 28 3.57 -3.70 -11.51
C CYS A 28 3.07 -4.14 -12.88
N GLY A 29 1.87 -3.78 -13.27
CA GLY A 29 1.36 -4.16 -14.58
C GLY A 29 0.07 -3.44 -14.94
N MET A 30 -0.19 -3.38 -16.24
CA MET A 30 -1.48 -2.93 -16.75
C MET A 30 -2.47 -4.09 -16.66
N ALA A 31 -3.71 -3.76 -16.32
CA ALA A 31 -4.80 -4.73 -16.18
C ALA A 31 -6.14 -4.09 -16.52
N ARG A 32 -7.22 -4.87 -16.41
CA ARG A 32 -8.58 -4.36 -16.54
C ARG A 32 -9.38 -4.69 -15.28
N LEU A 33 -10.04 -3.66 -14.73
CA LEU A 33 -11.06 -3.81 -13.71
C LEU A 33 -12.43 -3.60 -14.36
N ASP A 34 -13.19 -4.68 -14.52
CA ASP A 34 -14.51 -4.62 -15.15
C ASP A 34 -14.48 -3.95 -16.55
N GLY A 35 -13.48 -4.33 -17.36
CA GLY A 35 -13.23 -3.78 -18.69
C GLY A 35 -12.47 -2.45 -18.74
N GLN A 36 -12.35 -1.74 -17.63
CA GLN A 36 -11.61 -0.49 -17.54
C GLN A 36 -10.11 -0.72 -17.36
N GLU A 37 -9.29 -0.05 -18.17
CA GLU A 37 -7.84 -0.11 -18.06
C GLU A 37 -7.33 0.61 -16.81
N VAL A 38 -6.51 -0.10 -16.01
CA VAL A 38 -5.91 0.39 -14.76
C VAL A 38 -4.45 -0.04 -14.68
N LEU A 39 -3.66 0.69 -13.90
CA LEU A 39 -2.37 0.20 -13.42
C LEU A 39 -2.59 -0.52 -12.09
N VAL A 40 -2.04 -1.71 -11.95
CA VAL A 40 -2.02 -2.47 -10.70
C VAL A 40 -0.59 -2.59 -10.19
N ILE A 41 -0.40 -2.31 -8.91
CA ILE A 41 0.86 -2.49 -8.18
C ILE A 41 0.57 -3.39 -6.99
N GLY A 42 1.47 -4.33 -6.67
CA GLY A 42 1.25 -5.19 -5.52
C GLY A 42 2.54 -5.74 -4.92
N ASN A 43 2.60 -5.82 -3.61
CA ASN A 43 3.69 -6.50 -2.92
C ASN A 43 3.54 -8.03 -3.08
N ARG A 44 4.67 -8.71 -3.21
CA ARG A 44 4.77 -10.16 -3.33
C ARG A 44 5.62 -10.73 -2.21
N LYS A 45 4.99 -11.37 -1.22
CA LYS A 45 5.72 -12.10 -0.17
C LYS A 45 6.22 -13.47 -0.64
N GLY A 46 5.50 -14.12 -1.54
CA GLY A 46 5.78 -15.47 -2.01
C GLY A 46 5.07 -16.57 -1.21
N GLY A 47 4.75 -17.68 -1.88
CA GLY A 47 4.02 -18.81 -1.29
C GLY A 47 4.91 -19.82 -0.56
N SER A 48 6.17 -20.02 -1.00
CA SER A 48 7.14 -20.93 -0.38
C SER A 48 8.22 -20.16 0.39
N THR A 49 8.92 -20.84 1.31
CA THR A 49 10.06 -20.25 2.04
C THR A 49 11.13 -19.74 1.06
N LYS A 50 11.44 -20.49 0.00
CA LYS A 50 12.40 -20.09 -1.03
C LYS A 50 11.95 -18.81 -1.75
N ASP A 51 10.67 -18.72 -2.10
CA ASP A 51 10.11 -17.53 -2.73
C ASP A 51 10.09 -16.33 -1.78
N ARG A 52 9.80 -16.55 -0.50
CA ARG A 52 9.82 -15.46 0.51
C ARG A 52 11.22 -14.88 0.67
N VAL A 53 12.24 -15.74 0.76
CA VAL A 53 13.65 -15.30 0.84
C VAL A 53 14.04 -14.51 -0.42
N ARG A 54 13.70 -15.02 -1.62
CA ARG A 54 13.99 -14.35 -2.90
C ARG A 54 13.34 -12.97 -3.01
N ARG A 55 12.16 -12.78 -2.41
CA ARG A 55 11.39 -11.52 -2.41
C ARG A 55 11.53 -10.74 -1.12
N ASN A 56 12.56 -11.00 -0.33
CA ASN A 56 12.85 -10.33 0.93
C ASN A 56 11.61 -10.24 1.84
N PHE A 57 10.79 -11.30 1.90
CA PHE A 57 9.53 -11.34 2.66
C PHE A 57 8.53 -10.23 2.27
N GLY A 58 8.57 -9.78 1.02
CA GLY A 58 7.76 -8.69 0.50
C GLY A 58 8.32 -7.29 0.75
N MET A 59 9.50 -7.16 1.37
CA MET A 59 10.17 -5.88 1.61
C MET A 59 10.85 -5.39 0.32
N PRO A 60 10.40 -4.27 -0.28
CA PRO A 60 10.99 -3.79 -1.51
C PRO A 60 12.39 -3.18 -1.32
N HIS A 61 13.24 -3.42 -2.30
CA HIS A 61 14.43 -2.62 -2.56
C HIS A 61 14.07 -1.28 -3.25
N PRO A 62 15.01 -0.32 -3.36
CA PRO A 62 14.78 0.93 -4.08
C PRO A 62 14.25 0.73 -5.50
N GLU A 63 14.69 -0.34 -6.17
CA GLU A 63 14.28 -0.72 -7.52
C GLU A 63 12.77 -0.98 -7.61
N GLY A 64 12.18 -1.58 -6.58
CA GLY A 64 10.73 -1.85 -6.51
C GLY A 64 9.93 -0.55 -6.46
N TYR A 65 10.33 0.39 -5.62
CA TYR A 65 9.69 1.71 -5.52
C TYR A 65 9.87 2.54 -6.79
N ARG A 66 11.07 2.57 -7.39
CA ARG A 66 11.33 3.26 -8.65
C ARG A 66 10.53 2.65 -9.81
N LYS A 67 10.43 1.31 -9.87
CA LYS A 67 9.59 0.60 -10.83
C LYS A 67 8.11 1.02 -10.67
N ALA A 68 7.59 1.01 -9.44
CA ALA A 68 6.24 1.44 -9.15
C ALA A 68 5.99 2.88 -9.64
N LEU A 69 6.88 3.81 -9.29
CA LEU A 69 6.77 5.20 -9.74
C LEU A 69 6.80 5.34 -11.25
N ARG A 70 7.71 4.65 -11.93
CA ARG A 70 7.79 4.65 -13.38
C ARG A 70 6.46 4.20 -14.01
N CYS A 71 5.86 3.13 -13.47
CA CYS A 71 4.56 2.65 -13.94
C CYS A 71 3.44 3.64 -13.64
N MET A 72 3.44 4.29 -12.46
CA MET A 72 2.47 5.35 -12.11
C MET A 72 2.55 6.53 -13.10
N LYS A 73 3.76 6.93 -13.53
CA LYS A 73 3.94 7.99 -14.54
C LYS A 73 3.44 7.57 -15.92
N ILE A 74 3.56 6.31 -16.28
CA ILE A 74 2.95 5.76 -17.50
C ILE A 74 1.42 5.80 -17.39
N ALA A 75 0.87 5.36 -16.27
CA ALA A 75 -0.57 5.40 -16.02
C ALA A 75 -1.12 6.83 -16.08
N GLU A 76 -0.44 7.79 -15.45
CA GLU A 76 -0.78 9.22 -15.52
C GLU A 76 -0.81 9.74 -16.96
N LYS A 77 0.22 9.42 -17.76
CA LYS A 77 0.32 9.82 -19.18
C LYS A 77 -0.88 9.34 -20.02
N PHE A 78 -1.40 8.16 -19.71
CA PHE A 78 -2.52 7.54 -20.45
C PHE A 78 -3.87 7.68 -19.74
N GLY A 79 -3.95 8.46 -18.64
CA GLY A 79 -5.18 8.70 -17.89
C GLY A 79 -5.73 7.46 -17.19
N ARG A 80 -4.89 6.48 -16.85
CA ARG A 80 -5.29 5.23 -16.22
C ARG A 80 -5.24 5.33 -14.71
N PRO A 81 -6.31 4.94 -13.99
CA PRO A 81 -6.29 4.85 -12.53
C PRO A 81 -5.19 3.93 -12.02
N VAL A 82 -4.70 4.19 -10.81
CA VAL A 82 -3.69 3.39 -10.12
C VAL A 82 -4.30 2.69 -8.91
N ILE A 83 -4.12 1.38 -8.83
CA ILE A 83 -4.56 0.57 -7.69
C ILE A 83 -3.33 -0.14 -7.12
N SER A 84 -3.02 0.10 -5.84
CA SER A 84 -1.88 -0.52 -5.15
C SER A 84 -2.34 -1.45 -4.02
N PHE A 85 -1.78 -2.66 -3.98
CA PHE A 85 -1.97 -3.65 -2.93
C PHE A 85 -0.73 -3.71 -2.06
N ILE A 86 -0.90 -3.46 -0.77
CA ILE A 86 0.19 -3.31 0.19
C ILE A 86 0.14 -4.45 1.19
N ASP A 87 1.22 -5.23 1.25
CA ASP A 87 1.43 -6.28 2.22
C ASP A 87 2.93 -6.48 2.47
N LEU A 88 3.48 -5.67 3.35
CA LEU A 88 4.90 -5.67 3.69
C LEU A 88 5.15 -5.20 5.13
N PRO A 89 6.13 -5.77 5.83
CA PRO A 89 6.51 -5.33 7.18
C PRO A 89 7.30 -4.01 7.20
N GLY A 90 7.80 -3.58 6.04
CA GLY A 90 8.61 -2.37 5.85
C GLY A 90 9.39 -2.41 4.55
N ALA A 91 10.14 -1.37 4.25
CA ALA A 91 11.12 -1.37 3.17
C ALA A 91 12.35 -2.23 3.56
N TYR A 92 13.04 -2.82 2.60
CA TYR A 92 14.23 -3.63 2.89
C TYR A 92 15.34 -2.78 3.55
N PRO A 93 15.81 -3.16 4.75
CA PRO A 93 16.72 -2.31 5.55
C PRO A 93 18.20 -2.58 5.31
N GLY A 94 18.56 -3.45 4.36
CA GLY A 94 19.94 -3.87 4.14
C GLY A 94 20.81 -2.77 3.53
N LEU A 95 22.14 -2.85 3.78
CA LEU A 95 23.14 -1.88 3.32
C LEU A 95 23.04 -1.59 1.81
N GLY A 96 22.90 -2.63 0.98
CA GLY A 96 22.78 -2.43 -0.47
C GLY A 96 21.53 -1.65 -0.90
N ALA A 97 20.45 -1.67 -0.11
CA ALA A 97 19.29 -0.82 -0.38
C ALA A 97 19.57 0.64 0.02
N GLU A 98 20.26 0.85 1.14
CA GLU A 98 20.68 2.18 1.57
C GLU A 98 21.61 2.84 0.55
N GLU A 99 22.65 2.12 0.10
CA GLU A 99 23.61 2.56 -0.93
C GLU A 99 22.93 2.93 -2.26
N ARG A 100 21.83 2.25 -2.62
CA ARG A 100 21.05 2.53 -3.84
C ARG A 100 19.91 3.48 -3.66
N GLY A 101 19.83 4.16 -2.49
CA GLY A 101 18.91 5.25 -2.23
C GLY A 101 17.50 4.83 -1.80
N GLN A 102 17.38 3.93 -0.82
CA GLN A 102 16.08 3.48 -0.29
C GLN A 102 15.22 4.65 0.19
N ALA A 103 15.80 5.54 1.00
CA ALA A 103 15.08 6.70 1.53
C ALA A 103 14.64 7.67 0.41
N GLU A 104 15.51 7.91 -0.60
CA GLU A 104 15.18 8.74 -1.76
C GLU A 104 14.03 8.14 -2.57
N ALA A 105 14.07 6.84 -2.87
CA ALA A 105 13.03 6.17 -3.64
C ALA A 105 11.67 6.24 -2.95
N ILE A 106 11.62 6.06 -1.62
CA ILE A 106 10.42 6.23 -0.80
C ILE A 106 9.94 7.69 -0.86
N ALA A 107 10.80 8.64 -0.53
CA ALA A 107 10.45 10.06 -0.49
C ALA A 107 9.95 10.57 -1.86
N ARG A 108 10.58 10.12 -2.95
CA ARG A 108 10.16 10.44 -4.32
C ARG A 108 8.76 9.91 -4.61
N ASN A 109 8.45 8.67 -4.21
CA ASN A 109 7.11 8.12 -4.36
C ASN A 109 6.06 8.93 -3.60
N LEU A 110 6.32 9.30 -2.34
CA LEU A 110 5.41 10.15 -1.56
C LEU A 110 5.09 11.46 -2.30
N LEU A 111 6.14 12.15 -2.76
CA LEU A 111 6.00 13.42 -3.47
C LEU A 111 5.21 13.26 -4.76
N GLU A 112 5.57 12.28 -5.58
CA GLU A 112 4.97 12.10 -6.89
C GLU A 112 3.53 11.57 -6.80
N MET A 113 3.23 10.63 -5.89
CA MET A 113 1.87 10.16 -5.66
C MET A 113 0.94 11.29 -5.20
N SER A 114 1.42 12.21 -4.37
CA SER A 114 0.63 13.37 -3.94
C SER A 114 0.19 14.28 -5.11
N ARG A 115 0.84 14.18 -6.26
CA ARG A 115 0.65 15.03 -7.44
C ARG A 115 0.04 14.30 -8.65
N LEU A 116 -0.07 12.97 -8.61
CA LEU A 116 -0.58 12.16 -9.72
C LEU A 116 -1.96 12.65 -10.17
N ARG A 117 -2.10 12.89 -11.46
CA ARG A 117 -3.33 13.40 -12.07
C ARG A 117 -4.18 12.27 -12.65
N VAL A 118 -4.37 11.23 -11.86
CA VAL A 118 -5.29 10.11 -12.10
C VAL A 118 -5.87 9.64 -10.76
N PRO A 119 -7.03 8.99 -10.72
CA PRO A 119 -7.54 8.35 -9.53
C PRO A 119 -6.57 7.33 -8.97
N THR A 120 -6.37 7.34 -7.65
CA THR A 120 -5.47 6.43 -6.96
C THR A 120 -6.16 5.77 -5.78
N ILE A 121 -6.08 4.45 -5.68
CA ILE A 121 -6.61 3.67 -4.55
C ILE A 121 -5.49 2.78 -4.02
N SER A 122 -5.27 2.79 -2.72
CA SER A 122 -4.35 1.88 -2.06
C SER A 122 -5.11 0.97 -1.11
N VAL A 123 -4.75 -0.30 -1.10
CA VAL A 123 -5.38 -1.32 -0.25
C VAL A 123 -4.31 -2.00 0.59
N ILE A 124 -4.42 -1.92 1.90
CA ILE A 124 -3.57 -2.67 2.81
C ILE A 124 -4.24 -4.02 3.05
N THR A 125 -3.61 -5.10 2.56
CA THR A 125 -4.19 -6.44 2.53
C THR A 125 -3.66 -7.38 3.61
N GLY A 126 -2.68 -6.94 4.38
CA GLY A 126 -2.08 -7.68 5.48
C GLY A 126 -1.32 -6.73 6.38
N GLU A 127 -0.03 -6.56 6.13
CA GLU A 127 0.83 -5.65 6.89
C GLU A 127 1.11 -4.37 6.11
N GLY A 128 0.78 -3.22 6.68
CA GLY A 128 1.16 -1.92 6.16
C GLY A 128 2.28 -1.30 7.02
N GLY A 129 3.54 -1.69 6.76
CA GLY A 129 4.67 -1.31 7.60
C GLY A 129 5.38 -0.03 7.17
N SER A 130 5.36 0.99 8.04
CA SER A 130 6.25 2.14 8.01
C SER A 130 6.25 2.93 6.68
N GLY A 131 7.36 3.61 6.39
CA GLY A 131 7.58 4.34 5.14
C GLY A 131 7.52 3.47 3.89
N GLY A 132 7.80 2.16 4.04
CA GLY A 132 7.68 1.20 2.96
C GLY A 132 6.25 1.07 2.43
N ALA A 133 5.27 0.97 3.33
CA ALA A 133 3.86 0.97 2.98
C ALA A 133 3.41 2.35 2.49
N LEU A 134 3.81 3.40 3.18
CA LEU A 134 3.43 4.78 2.86
C LEU A 134 3.87 5.19 1.44
N ALA A 135 5.03 4.68 0.97
CA ALA A 135 5.53 4.91 -0.39
C ALA A 135 4.58 4.44 -1.51
N LEU A 136 3.58 3.64 -1.19
CA LEU A 136 2.53 3.17 -2.11
C LEU A 136 1.11 3.54 -1.64
N ALA A 137 0.97 4.27 -0.52
CA ALA A 137 -0.31 4.56 0.14
C ALA A 137 -0.76 6.03 0.08
N VAL A 138 0.02 6.93 -0.53
CA VAL A 138 -0.39 8.34 -0.70
C VAL A 138 -1.39 8.45 -1.85
N SER A 139 -2.62 8.04 -1.59
CA SER A 139 -3.69 7.87 -2.59
C SER A 139 -4.97 8.62 -2.23
N ASP A 140 -5.89 8.75 -3.18
CA ASP A 140 -7.21 9.39 -2.96
C ASP A 140 -8.05 8.60 -1.98
N ARG A 141 -7.97 7.24 -2.06
CA ARG A 141 -8.59 6.33 -1.09
C ARG A 141 -7.55 5.35 -0.58
N VAL A 142 -7.49 5.21 0.73
CA VAL A 142 -6.73 4.18 1.43
C VAL A 142 -7.71 3.23 2.08
N LEU A 143 -7.76 2.00 1.59
CA LEU A 143 -8.61 0.93 2.13
C LEU A 143 -7.77 -0.02 2.98
N LEU A 144 -8.38 -0.62 3.97
CA LEU A 144 -7.73 -1.57 4.85
C LEU A 144 -8.62 -2.81 4.99
N LEU A 145 -8.08 -4.01 4.78
CA LEU A 145 -8.85 -5.22 5.09
C LEU A 145 -9.10 -5.31 6.60
N GLU A 146 -10.21 -5.89 6.99
CA GLU A 146 -10.69 -5.96 8.38
C GLU A 146 -9.67 -6.55 9.36
N ASN A 147 -8.89 -7.54 8.92
CA ASN A 147 -7.87 -8.20 9.73
C ASN A 147 -6.44 -7.72 9.42
N ALA A 148 -6.28 -6.70 8.57
CA ALA A 148 -4.99 -6.10 8.27
C ALA A 148 -4.59 -5.09 9.35
N VAL A 149 -3.28 -4.79 9.41
CA VAL A 149 -2.70 -3.83 10.35
C VAL A 149 -1.93 -2.74 9.61
N TYR A 150 -1.98 -1.51 10.13
CA TYR A 150 -1.23 -0.40 9.56
C TYR A 150 -0.44 0.30 10.69
N PHE A 151 0.87 0.36 10.55
CA PHE A 151 1.76 0.77 11.66
C PHE A 151 3.03 1.45 11.16
N VAL A 152 3.65 2.24 12.04
CA VAL A 152 4.93 2.93 11.77
C VAL A 152 6.14 2.05 12.10
N ILE A 153 6.03 1.15 13.07
CA ILE A 153 7.07 0.26 13.57
C ILE A 153 6.42 -1.01 14.14
N THR A 154 7.13 -2.12 14.18
CA THR A 154 6.62 -3.33 14.83
C THR A 154 6.41 -3.13 16.33
N PRO A 155 5.46 -3.83 16.98
CA PRO A 155 5.28 -3.75 18.43
C PRO A 155 6.55 -4.08 19.23
N GLU A 156 7.35 -5.04 18.77
CA GLU A 156 8.64 -5.38 19.37
C GLU A 156 9.63 -4.22 19.28
N GLY A 157 9.72 -3.56 18.11
CA GLY A 157 10.56 -2.39 17.91
C GLY A 157 10.12 -1.21 18.77
N CYS A 158 8.82 -0.94 18.85
CA CYS A 158 8.24 0.06 19.72
C CYS A 158 8.57 -0.22 21.20
N ALA A 159 8.38 -1.46 21.65
CA ALA A 159 8.69 -1.88 23.01
C ALA A 159 10.16 -1.71 23.36
N ALA A 160 11.06 -2.08 22.46
CA ALA A 160 12.50 -1.91 22.63
C ALA A 160 12.90 -0.44 22.78
N ILE A 161 12.35 0.45 21.94
CA ILE A 161 12.65 1.88 21.97
C ILE A 161 12.02 2.57 23.20
N ARG A 162 10.73 2.31 23.45
CA ARG A 162 9.97 3.04 24.47
C ARG A 162 10.28 2.60 25.90
N TRP A 163 10.50 1.29 26.11
CA TRP A 163 10.70 0.70 27.44
C TRP A 163 12.05 0.00 27.61
N ASN A 164 12.87 -0.03 26.56
CA ASN A 164 14.13 -0.81 26.54
C ASN A 164 13.89 -2.30 26.89
N ASP A 165 12.72 -2.82 26.56
CA ASP A 165 12.26 -4.18 26.90
C ASP A 165 11.35 -4.73 25.79
N PRO A 166 11.87 -5.57 24.86
CA PRO A 166 11.09 -6.14 23.76
C PRO A 166 9.95 -7.06 24.23
N THR A 167 9.98 -7.56 25.48
CA THR A 167 8.92 -8.44 26.01
C THR A 167 7.60 -7.69 26.21
N LYS A 168 7.63 -6.35 26.29
CA LYS A 168 6.44 -5.48 26.41
C LYS A 168 5.71 -5.26 25.10
N LYS A 169 5.91 -6.12 24.10
CA LYS A 169 5.29 -5.98 22.77
C LYS A 169 3.76 -5.92 22.78
N GLN A 170 3.09 -6.61 23.74
CA GLN A 170 1.63 -6.54 23.85
C GLN A 170 1.18 -5.13 24.26
N VAL A 171 1.84 -4.55 25.26
CA VAL A 171 1.56 -3.18 25.73
C VAL A 171 1.82 -2.18 24.61
N ALA A 172 2.88 -2.43 23.83
CA ALA A 172 3.20 -1.59 22.68
C ALA A 172 2.12 -1.70 21.60
N ALA A 173 1.66 -2.90 21.25
CA ALA A 173 0.62 -3.11 20.25
C ALA A 173 -0.68 -2.38 20.62
N ASP A 174 -1.12 -2.50 21.88
CA ASP A 174 -2.31 -1.82 22.39
C ASP A 174 -2.17 -0.30 22.34
N ALA A 175 -1.00 0.23 22.71
CA ALA A 175 -0.74 1.67 22.70
C ALA A 175 -0.63 2.25 21.27
N MET A 176 -0.16 1.46 20.31
CA MET A 176 0.02 1.87 18.90
C MET A 176 -1.29 1.92 18.12
N ARG A 177 -2.35 1.22 18.56
CA ARG A 177 -3.67 1.25 17.92
C ARG A 177 -3.61 0.91 16.43
N ILE A 178 -3.02 -0.25 16.10
CA ILE A 178 -2.69 -0.64 14.72
C ILE A 178 -3.77 -1.44 13.99
N SER A 179 -4.84 -1.84 14.69
CA SER A 179 -5.94 -2.61 14.10
C SER A 179 -6.78 -1.77 13.15
N ALA A 180 -7.47 -2.41 12.20
CA ALA A 180 -8.26 -1.72 11.19
C ALA A 180 -9.28 -0.73 11.79
N ALA A 181 -10.02 -1.15 12.82
CA ALA A 181 -11.00 -0.32 13.48
C ALA A 181 -10.37 0.92 14.16
N GLU A 182 -9.22 0.74 14.81
CA GLU A 182 -8.52 1.84 15.49
C GLU A 182 -7.91 2.82 14.49
N VAL A 183 -7.23 2.31 13.46
CA VAL A 183 -6.63 3.14 12.39
C VAL A 183 -7.70 3.95 11.66
N ALA A 184 -8.88 3.36 11.41
CA ALA A 184 -10.02 4.08 10.84
C ALA A 184 -10.55 5.17 11.79
N SER A 185 -10.64 4.90 13.09
CA SER A 185 -11.07 5.89 14.09
C SER A 185 -10.12 7.09 14.20
N LEU A 186 -8.85 6.91 13.82
CA LEU A 186 -7.83 7.97 13.75
C LEU A 186 -7.87 8.75 12.41
N GLY A 187 -8.72 8.34 11.46
CA GLY A 187 -8.82 8.98 10.14
C GLY A 187 -7.63 8.70 9.22
N CYS A 188 -6.86 7.63 9.48
CA CYS A 188 -5.69 7.28 8.67
C CYS A 188 -6.06 6.44 7.43
N VAL A 189 -7.26 5.85 7.40
CA VAL A 189 -7.83 5.12 6.26
C VAL A 189 -9.24 5.60 5.96
N ASP A 190 -9.67 5.44 4.71
CA ASP A 190 -10.96 5.95 4.23
C ASP A 190 -12.09 4.91 4.36
N ASP A 191 -11.78 3.61 4.26
CA ASP A 191 -12.76 2.53 4.40
C ASP A 191 -12.12 1.23 4.89
N ILE A 192 -12.92 0.39 5.54
CA ILE A 192 -12.55 -0.97 5.94
C ILE A 192 -13.30 -1.95 5.04
N VAL A 193 -12.57 -2.87 4.45
CA VAL A 193 -13.14 -3.94 3.62
C VAL A 193 -13.34 -5.18 4.48
N THR A 194 -14.60 -5.60 4.62
CA THR A 194 -14.97 -6.81 5.33
C THR A 194 -14.34 -8.05 4.71
N GLU A 195 -13.97 -9.00 5.53
CA GLU A 195 -13.42 -10.28 5.11
C GLU A 195 -14.40 -11.42 5.35
N PRO A 196 -14.30 -12.54 4.64
CA PRO A 196 -15.08 -13.72 4.94
C PRO A 196 -14.77 -14.27 6.35
N PRO A 197 -15.69 -15.02 6.99
CA PRO A 197 -15.44 -15.63 8.30
C PRO A 197 -14.12 -16.39 8.34
N GLY A 198 -13.27 -16.07 9.29
CA GLY A 198 -11.93 -16.64 9.42
C GLY A 198 -10.85 -15.92 8.58
N GLY A 199 -11.19 -14.85 7.84
CA GLY A 199 -10.27 -14.06 7.03
C GLY A 199 -10.14 -14.53 5.57
N THR A 200 -9.62 -13.67 4.71
CA THR A 200 -9.51 -13.91 3.25
C THR A 200 -8.68 -15.16 2.89
N HIS A 201 -7.77 -15.59 3.77
CA HIS A 201 -6.96 -16.79 3.53
C HIS A 201 -7.78 -18.10 3.63
N THR A 202 -8.98 -18.07 4.22
CA THR A 202 -9.89 -19.22 4.26
C THR A 202 -10.79 -19.30 3.04
N ASP A 203 -11.13 -18.14 2.44
CA ASP A 203 -11.91 -18.03 1.20
C ASP A 203 -11.42 -16.85 0.35
N HIS A 204 -10.43 -17.15 -0.48
CA HIS A 204 -9.84 -16.15 -1.39
C HIS A 204 -10.84 -15.60 -2.40
N ALA A 205 -11.83 -16.39 -2.83
CA ALA A 205 -12.80 -15.95 -3.83
C ALA A 205 -13.78 -14.94 -3.23
N ALA A 206 -14.31 -15.22 -2.05
CA ALA A 206 -15.20 -14.30 -1.34
C ALA A 206 -14.47 -13.00 -0.98
N GLY A 207 -13.25 -13.08 -0.42
CA GLY A 207 -12.45 -11.90 -0.07
C GLY A 207 -12.12 -11.02 -1.28
N ALA A 208 -11.75 -11.63 -2.41
CA ALA A 208 -11.53 -10.91 -3.65
C ALA A 208 -12.82 -10.29 -4.19
N GLY A 209 -13.96 -10.97 -4.04
CA GLY A 209 -15.27 -10.46 -4.42
C GLY A 209 -15.65 -9.20 -3.62
N PHE A 210 -15.51 -9.23 -2.30
CA PHE A 210 -15.81 -8.08 -1.44
C PHE A 210 -14.90 -6.88 -1.77
N LEU A 211 -13.61 -7.13 -1.91
CA LEU A 211 -12.67 -6.07 -2.29
C LEU A 211 -12.93 -5.52 -3.69
N GLY A 212 -13.25 -6.38 -4.66
CA GLY A 212 -13.55 -5.98 -6.03
C GLY A 212 -14.77 -5.05 -6.13
N VAL A 213 -15.81 -5.28 -5.31
CA VAL A 213 -16.97 -4.38 -5.21
C VAL A 213 -16.53 -3.02 -4.68
N LYS A 214 -15.79 -2.97 -3.57
CA LYS A 214 -15.29 -1.72 -2.98
C LYS A 214 -14.39 -0.93 -3.90
N LEU A 215 -13.50 -1.60 -4.62
CA LEU A 215 -12.64 -0.93 -5.61
C LEU A 215 -13.45 -0.26 -6.72
N LYS A 216 -14.49 -0.91 -7.23
CA LYS A 216 -15.37 -0.33 -8.26
C LYS A 216 -16.16 0.86 -7.73
N GLU A 217 -16.73 0.77 -6.53
CA GLU A 217 -17.46 1.85 -5.88
C GLU A 217 -16.58 3.09 -5.73
N HIS A 218 -15.43 2.96 -5.07
CA HIS A 218 -14.51 4.08 -4.85
C HIS A 218 -13.93 4.64 -6.16
N LEU A 219 -13.64 3.77 -7.13
CA LEU A 219 -13.11 4.23 -8.41
C LEU A 219 -14.15 5.07 -9.17
N ALA A 220 -15.42 4.66 -9.19
CA ALA A 220 -16.50 5.41 -9.81
C ALA A 220 -16.68 6.80 -9.17
N GLU A 221 -16.63 6.88 -7.83
CA GLU A 221 -16.69 8.16 -7.11
C GLU A 221 -15.54 9.09 -7.49
N LEU A 222 -14.30 8.56 -7.51
CA LEU A 222 -13.11 9.34 -7.83
C LEU A 222 -13.12 9.84 -9.28
N GLN A 223 -13.60 9.04 -10.21
CA GLN A 223 -13.71 9.41 -11.63
C GLN A 223 -14.78 10.49 -11.90
N ALA A 224 -15.79 10.57 -11.06
CA ALA A 224 -16.80 11.63 -11.15
C ALA A 224 -16.27 13.01 -10.70
N MET A 225 -15.10 13.05 -10.04
CA MET A 225 -14.51 14.31 -9.58
C MET A 225 -13.66 14.98 -10.67
N PRO A 226 -13.72 16.32 -10.79
CA PRO A 226 -12.77 17.06 -11.63
C PRO A 226 -11.32 16.85 -11.16
N MET A 227 -10.40 16.63 -12.08
CA MET A 227 -9.01 16.25 -11.81
C MET A 227 -8.30 17.20 -10.82
N ASN A 228 -8.49 18.51 -10.96
CA ASN A 228 -7.84 19.47 -10.05
C ASN A 228 -8.39 19.33 -8.62
N ARG A 229 -9.68 19.03 -8.47
CA ARG A 229 -10.29 18.79 -7.16
C ARG A 229 -9.75 17.50 -6.55
N LEU A 230 -9.64 16.42 -7.35
CA LEU A 230 -9.08 15.15 -6.92
C LEU A 230 -7.70 15.32 -6.27
N VAL A 231 -6.76 15.98 -6.97
CA VAL A 231 -5.40 16.22 -6.45
C VAL A 231 -5.42 17.10 -5.19
N THR A 232 -6.24 18.15 -5.19
CA THR A 232 -6.35 19.06 -4.03
C THR A 232 -6.90 18.34 -2.79
N GLU A 233 -7.95 17.53 -2.94
CA GLU A 233 -8.55 16.79 -1.82
C GLU A 233 -7.58 15.70 -1.30
N ARG A 234 -6.82 15.03 -2.18
CA ARG A 234 -5.74 14.11 -1.77
C ARG A 234 -4.72 14.82 -0.89
N GLN A 235 -4.18 15.94 -1.34
CA GLN A 235 -3.19 16.71 -0.57
C GLN A 235 -3.75 17.21 0.76
N LYS A 236 -4.99 17.69 0.76
CA LYS A 236 -5.69 18.16 1.97
C LYS A 236 -5.90 17.02 2.96
N LYS A 237 -6.30 15.83 2.48
CA LYS A 237 -6.47 14.65 3.33
C LYS A 237 -5.21 14.37 4.14
N PHE A 238 -4.05 14.21 3.49
CA PHE A 238 -2.81 13.89 4.17
C PHE A 238 -2.30 15.00 5.09
N ARG A 239 -2.57 16.27 4.79
CA ARG A 239 -2.24 17.39 5.69
C ARG A 239 -3.11 17.42 6.94
N ASN A 240 -4.30 16.86 6.88
CA ASN A 240 -5.27 16.87 7.98
C ASN A 240 -5.24 15.58 8.82
N ILE A 241 -4.37 14.61 8.50
CA ILE A 241 -4.15 13.42 9.33
C ILE A 241 -3.31 13.84 10.53
N ALA A 242 -3.85 14.49 11.48
CA ALA A 242 -3.38 14.63 12.86
C ALA A 242 -4.31 15.59 13.59
N GLN A 243 -4.80 15.20 14.73
CA GLN A 243 -5.51 16.12 15.61
C GLN A 243 -4.52 16.65 16.62
N PHE A 244 -4.26 17.96 16.57
CA PHE A 244 -3.46 18.63 17.57
C PHE A 244 -4.39 19.18 18.64
N TYR A 245 -4.22 18.73 19.87
CA TYR A 245 -4.87 19.35 21.01
C TYR A 245 -3.91 20.44 21.52
N THR A 246 -4.26 21.70 21.34
CA THR A 246 -3.67 22.78 22.11
C THR A 246 -4.26 22.71 23.51
N GLU A 247 -3.46 22.41 24.52
CA GLU A 247 -3.84 22.66 25.91
C GLU A 247 -4.14 24.15 26.03
N VAL A 248 -5.35 24.46 26.48
CA VAL A 248 -5.80 25.83 26.78
C VAL A 248 -5.37 26.17 28.19
#